data_46188a80f8737bb15d0f9de9e3d7f655
#
_entry.id   46188a80f8737bb15d0f9de9e3d7f655
#
_cell.length_a   1.000
_cell.length_b   1.000
_cell.length_c   1.000
_cell.angle_alpha   90.00
_cell.angle_beta   90.00
_cell.angle_gamma   90.00
#
_symmetry.space_group_name_H-M   'P 1'
#
loop_
_entity.id
_entity.type
_entity.pdbx_description
1 polymer ?
#
loop_
_entity_poly.entity_id
_entity_poly.type
_entity_poly.pdbx_seq_one_letter_code
_entity_poly.pdbx_strand_id
1 'polypeptide(L)'
;DLYFDKEYNDNCLVTIVTIGVVREDHVIHSMAPKNSAGYDIILIGKPTDNSGFGGASFASLELNEEEKELKKAAVQEPNAFLERHILKATYSLFDKLRNEKLDKLVGFKDLGAGGIACASVELADSAGLGAEVFLDNAHVSQKNMHPSVILCSETQERFMWVAHPKISQMIVDHYNLKFQLPEVSHNARASIIGKIRSDNKYIVHCKNEILINAKTKDITKGFVYNRKIKEPKKKI
;
A
#
# COMPACT_ATOMS: atom_id res chain seq x y z
N ASP A 1 -19.52 6.73 -19.06
CA ASP A 1 -20.01 6.24 -20.35
C ASP A 1 -19.98 4.72 -20.38
N LEU A 2 -20.86 4.10 -21.16
CA LEU A 2 -20.93 2.66 -21.36
C LEU A 2 -20.70 2.35 -22.84
N TYR A 3 -19.76 1.49 -23.12
CA TYR A 3 -19.44 1.00 -24.44
C TYR A 3 -19.54 -0.52 -24.49
N PHE A 4 -20.24 -1.06 -25.48
CA PHE A 4 -20.44 -2.48 -25.66
C PHE A 4 -19.68 -2.96 -26.90
N ASP A 5 -18.75 -3.88 -26.71
CA ASP A 5 -18.00 -4.53 -27.77
C ASP A 5 -18.11 -6.05 -27.63
N LYS A 6 -18.24 -6.77 -28.75
CA LYS A 6 -18.43 -8.22 -28.79
C LYS A 6 -17.26 -8.99 -28.17
N GLU A 7 -16.04 -8.43 -28.26
CA GLU A 7 -14.83 -9.04 -27.71
C GLU A 7 -14.80 -9.02 -26.16
N TYR A 8 -15.69 -8.22 -25.52
CA TYR A 8 -15.81 -8.12 -24.07
C TYR A 8 -17.09 -8.74 -23.50
N ASN A 9 -17.83 -9.54 -24.31
CA ASN A 9 -19.10 -10.14 -23.85
C ASN A 9 -18.92 -11.08 -22.67
N ASP A 10 -17.79 -11.80 -22.59
CA ASP A 10 -17.50 -12.80 -21.54
C ASP A 10 -16.67 -12.21 -20.38
N ASN A 11 -16.08 -11.01 -20.57
CA ASN A 11 -15.26 -10.36 -19.54
C ASN A 11 -15.34 -8.83 -19.68
N CYS A 12 -16.00 -8.18 -18.72
CA CYS A 12 -16.16 -6.73 -18.76
C CYS A 12 -14.86 -6.03 -18.29
N LEU A 13 -14.49 -4.98 -19.05
CA LEU A 13 -13.46 -4.03 -18.61
C LEU A 13 -14.13 -2.85 -17.90
N VAL A 14 -13.77 -2.60 -16.65
CA VAL A 14 -14.24 -1.45 -15.88
C VAL A 14 -13.06 -0.52 -15.59
N THR A 15 -13.15 0.71 -16.11
CA THR A 15 -12.15 1.76 -15.83
C THR A 15 -12.79 2.88 -15.03
N ILE A 16 -12.25 3.17 -13.87
CA ILE A 16 -12.69 4.27 -13.00
C ILE A 16 -11.67 5.39 -13.09
N VAL A 17 -12.14 6.60 -13.41
CA VAL A 17 -11.33 7.81 -13.45
C VAL A 17 -11.87 8.81 -12.43
N THR A 18 -11.01 9.24 -11.50
CA THR A 18 -11.34 10.27 -10.50
C THR A 18 -10.44 11.48 -10.72
N ILE A 19 -11.06 12.65 -10.86
CA ILE A 19 -10.34 13.92 -11.05
C ILE A 19 -10.69 14.82 -9.88
N GLY A 20 -9.65 15.45 -9.30
CA GLY A 20 -9.80 16.40 -8.19
C GLY A 20 -8.90 17.60 -8.37
N VAL A 21 -9.20 18.68 -7.64
CA VAL A 21 -8.38 19.88 -7.57
C VAL A 21 -7.94 20.06 -6.12
N VAL A 22 -6.65 20.29 -5.92
CA VAL A 22 -6.05 20.57 -4.60
C VAL A 22 -5.13 21.78 -4.71
N ARG A 23 -5.08 22.60 -3.67
CA ARG A 23 -4.10 23.69 -3.59
C ARG A 23 -2.69 23.11 -3.48
N GLU A 24 -1.71 23.69 -4.18
CA GLU A 24 -0.32 23.23 -4.19
C GLU A 24 0.29 23.15 -2.78
N ASP A 25 -0.02 24.13 -1.93
CA ASP A 25 0.44 24.18 -0.54
C ASP A 25 -0.24 23.15 0.38
N HIS A 26 -1.29 22.46 -0.11
CA HIS A 26 -2.01 21.39 0.61
C HIS A 26 -1.59 19.97 0.20
N VAL A 27 -0.70 19.84 -0.78
CA VAL A 27 -0.26 18.52 -1.27
C VAL A 27 0.60 17.82 -0.21
N ILE A 28 0.20 16.61 0.18
CA ILE A 28 1.03 15.66 0.90
C ILE A 28 1.46 14.59 -0.11
N HIS A 29 2.77 14.42 -0.29
CA HIS A 29 3.32 13.56 -1.32
C HIS A 29 3.28 12.08 -0.92
N SER A 30 3.10 11.20 -1.92
CA SER A 30 3.20 9.75 -1.76
C SER A 30 4.67 9.26 -1.85
N MET A 31 5.55 9.98 -1.16
CA MET A 31 6.96 9.65 -1.00
C MET A 31 7.43 10.01 0.40
N ALA A 32 8.46 9.36 0.89
CA ALA A 32 9.12 9.76 2.13
C ALA A 32 9.73 11.17 1.97
N PRO A 33 9.69 12.03 3.00
CA PRO A 33 10.35 13.31 2.95
C PRO A 33 11.85 13.18 2.68
N LYS A 34 12.47 14.19 2.07
CA LYS A 34 13.92 14.24 1.89
C LYS A 34 14.61 14.15 3.26
N ASN A 35 15.70 13.38 3.33
CA ASN A 35 16.47 13.15 4.57
C ASN A 35 15.68 12.50 5.71
N SER A 36 14.66 11.71 5.39
CA SER A 36 13.80 11.03 6.38
C SER A 36 14.34 9.68 6.87
N ALA A 37 15.63 9.40 6.74
CA ALA A 37 16.21 8.20 7.38
C ALA A 37 15.92 8.20 8.88
N GLY A 38 15.40 7.08 9.39
CA GLY A 38 14.94 6.94 10.77
C GLY A 38 13.47 7.33 11.00
N TYR A 39 12.75 7.84 9.99
CA TYR A 39 11.30 8.08 10.10
C TYR A 39 10.54 6.76 10.21
N ASP A 40 9.46 6.78 10.97
CA ASP A 40 8.63 5.61 11.20
C ASP A 40 7.70 5.37 10.01
N ILE A 41 7.45 4.09 9.72
CA ILE A 41 6.43 3.62 8.79
C ILE A 41 5.23 3.17 9.62
N ILE A 42 4.06 3.78 9.37
CA ILE A 42 2.83 3.53 10.13
C ILE A 42 1.78 2.95 9.18
N LEU A 43 1.32 1.74 9.48
CA LEU A 43 0.20 1.09 8.79
C LEU A 43 -1.10 1.46 9.48
N ILE A 44 -2.14 1.79 8.69
CA ILE A 44 -3.45 2.16 9.20
C ILE A 44 -4.53 1.37 8.49
N GLY A 45 -5.57 1.03 9.22
CA GLY A 45 -6.82 0.53 8.68
C GLY A 45 -7.18 -0.88 9.07
N LYS A 46 -7.81 -1.60 8.16
CA LYS A 46 -8.26 -2.98 8.34
C LYS A 46 -7.08 -3.89 8.66
N PRO A 47 -7.22 -4.86 9.58
CA PRO A 47 -6.19 -5.87 9.78
C PRO A 47 -5.98 -6.67 8.50
N THR A 48 -4.72 -6.95 8.17
CA THR A 48 -4.39 -7.75 6.99
C THR A 48 -5.09 -9.10 7.05
N ASP A 49 -5.77 -9.47 5.98
CA ASP A 49 -6.47 -10.73 5.80
C ASP A 49 -5.99 -11.44 4.52
N ASN A 50 -6.65 -12.55 4.18
CA ASN A 50 -6.33 -13.31 2.97
C ASN A 50 -6.96 -12.73 1.70
N SER A 51 -7.79 -11.70 1.81
CA SER A 51 -8.47 -11.12 0.65
C SER A 51 -7.48 -10.36 -0.24
N GLY A 52 -7.64 -10.46 -1.56
CA GLY A 52 -6.79 -9.80 -2.52
C GLY A 52 -5.35 -10.35 -2.59
N PHE A 53 -5.03 -11.49 -1.98
CA PHE A 53 -3.70 -12.07 -2.11
C PHE A 53 -3.46 -12.56 -3.55
N GLY A 54 -2.49 -11.95 -4.22
CA GLY A 54 -2.21 -12.20 -5.64
C GLY A 54 -3.19 -11.53 -6.61
N GLY A 55 -4.04 -10.59 -6.17
CA GLY A 55 -5.05 -9.94 -6.99
C GLY A 55 -4.50 -9.26 -8.24
N ALA A 56 -3.41 -8.52 -8.13
CA ALA A 56 -2.75 -7.89 -9.28
C ALA A 56 -2.20 -8.92 -10.28
N SER A 57 -1.66 -10.04 -9.81
CA SER A 57 -1.20 -11.15 -10.66
C SER A 57 -2.38 -11.83 -11.34
N PHE A 58 -3.48 -12.04 -10.61
CA PHE A 58 -4.70 -12.64 -11.10
C PHE A 58 -5.33 -11.83 -12.25
N ALA A 59 -5.32 -10.51 -12.17
CA ALA A 59 -5.86 -9.63 -13.22
C ALA A 59 -5.16 -9.81 -14.58
N SER A 60 -3.98 -10.44 -14.61
CA SER A 60 -3.18 -10.68 -15.82
C SER A 60 -3.27 -12.13 -16.33
N LEU A 61 -4.06 -12.99 -15.70
CA LEU A 61 -4.20 -14.40 -16.07
C LEU A 61 -5.43 -14.65 -16.93
N GLU A 62 -5.36 -15.65 -17.82
CA GLU A 62 -6.54 -16.20 -18.49
C GLU A 62 -7.45 -16.89 -17.46
N LEU A 63 -8.75 -16.64 -17.58
CA LEU A 63 -9.76 -17.19 -16.65
C LEU A 63 -10.17 -18.61 -17.07
N ASN A 64 -9.55 -19.63 -16.48
CA ASN A 64 -9.95 -21.01 -16.64
C ASN A 64 -10.92 -21.44 -15.53
N GLU A 65 -11.97 -22.21 -15.90
CA GLU A 65 -13.00 -22.64 -14.95
C GLU A 65 -12.47 -23.57 -13.84
N GLU A 66 -11.43 -24.35 -14.13
CA GLU A 66 -10.84 -25.33 -13.20
C GLU A 66 -10.12 -24.70 -12.00
N GLU A 67 -9.78 -23.38 -12.08
CA GLU A 67 -9.06 -22.66 -11.02
C GLU A 67 -9.96 -21.74 -10.17
N LYS A 68 -11.27 -21.88 -10.24
CA LYS A 68 -12.24 -21.00 -9.54
C LYS A 68 -12.01 -20.90 -8.03
N GLU A 69 -11.56 -21.96 -7.37
CA GLU A 69 -11.31 -21.96 -5.92
C GLU A 69 -10.06 -21.15 -5.55
N LEU A 70 -8.97 -21.28 -6.32
CA LEU A 70 -7.75 -20.48 -6.14
C LEU A 70 -8.02 -18.99 -6.41
N LYS A 71 -8.95 -18.69 -7.30
CA LYS A 71 -9.35 -17.34 -7.70
C LYS A 71 -10.15 -16.59 -6.63
N LYS A 72 -10.82 -17.28 -5.71
CA LYS A 72 -11.56 -16.66 -4.60
C LYS A 72 -10.66 -15.86 -3.66
N ALA A 73 -9.42 -16.30 -3.43
CA ALA A 73 -8.47 -15.58 -2.58
C ALA A 73 -8.02 -14.24 -3.18
N ALA A 74 -8.08 -14.08 -4.51
CA ALA A 74 -7.74 -12.84 -5.19
C ALA A 74 -8.86 -11.78 -5.10
N VAL A 75 -10.07 -12.14 -4.67
CA VAL A 75 -11.19 -11.21 -4.49
C VAL A 75 -10.95 -10.35 -3.26
N GLN A 76 -11.15 -9.05 -3.42
CA GLN A 76 -11.06 -8.08 -2.35
C GLN A 76 -12.42 -7.91 -1.68
N GLU A 77 -12.42 -7.74 -0.34
CA GLU A 77 -13.63 -7.49 0.45
C GLU A 77 -13.70 -6.01 0.87
N PRO A 78 -14.50 -5.19 0.19
CA PRO A 78 -14.61 -3.77 0.53
C PRO A 78 -15.46 -3.57 1.79
N ASN A 79 -15.09 -2.56 2.58
CA ASN A 79 -15.85 -2.07 3.72
C ASN A 79 -16.01 -0.55 3.64
N ALA A 80 -17.02 -0.10 2.91
CA ALA A 80 -17.25 1.32 2.67
C ALA A 80 -17.50 2.14 3.95
N PHE A 81 -18.05 1.54 5.00
CA PHE A 81 -18.22 2.20 6.29
C PHE A 81 -16.89 2.49 6.97
N LEU A 82 -16.02 1.48 7.04
CA LEU A 82 -14.66 1.63 7.57
C LEU A 82 -13.86 2.64 6.76
N GLU A 83 -13.91 2.54 5.43
CA GLU A 83 -13.23 3.49 4.54
C GLU A 83 -13.66 4.93 4.80
N ARG A 84 -14.96 5.18 4.89
CA ARG A 84 -15.49 6.51 5.20
C ARG A 84 -15.01 7.04 6.54
N HIS A 85 -14.88 6.17 7.54
CA HIS A 85 -14.35 6.53 8.87
C HIS A 85 -12.87 6.88 8.81
N ILE A 86 -12.07 6.05 8.14
CA ILE A 86 -10.63 6.28 7.95
C ILE A 86 -10.39 7.57 7.16
N LEU A 87 -11.13 7.82 6.08
CA LEU A 87 -11.02 9.06 5.30
C LEU A 87 -11.31 10.30 6.16
N LYS A 88 -12.36 10.26 6.99
CA LYS A 88 -12.68 11.36 7.91
C LYS A 88 -11.54 11.63 8.90
N ALA A 89 -10.96 10.57 9.46
CA ALA A 89 -9.81 10.68 10.35
C ALA A 89 -8.60 11.26 9.61
N THR A 90 -8.32 10.77 8.41
CA THR A 90 -7.19 11.21 7.59
C THR A 90 -7.29 12.69 7.19
N TYR A 91 -8.46 13.15 6.73
CA TYR A 91 -8.66 14.57 6.41
C TYR A 91 -8.50 15.46 7.64
N SER A 92 -9.05 15.05 8.79
CA SER A 92 -8.84 15.76 10.05
C SER A 92 -7.37 15.84 10.44
N LEU A 93 -6.60 14.78 10.16
CA LEU A 93 -5.16 14.76 10.41
C LEU A 93 -4.39 15.67 9.45
N PHE A 94 -4.74 15.67 8.16
CA PHE A 94 -4.16 16.59 7.18
C PHE A 94 -4.34 18.05 7.60
N ASP A 95 -5.54 18.43 8.05
CA ASP A 95 -5.81 19.78 8.55
C ASP A 95 -4.95 20.11 9.78
N LYS A 96 -4.86 19.18 10.74
CA LYS A 96 -4.01 19.35 11.92
C LYS A 96 -2.55 19.54 11.56
N LEU A 97 -2.00 18.67 10.70
CA LEU A 97 -0.61 18.73 10.29
C LEU A 97 -0.27 20.08 9.60
N ARG A 98 -1.17 20.57 8.74
CA ARG A 98 -1.00 21.88 8.09
C ARG A 98 -1.04 23.03 9.09
N ASN A 99 -2.04 23.04 9.96
CA ASN A 99 -2.21 24.11 10.96
C ASN A 99 -1.00 24.19 11.90
N GLU A 100 -0.39 23.06 12.23
CA GLU A 100 0.79 22.95 13.08
C GLU A 100 2.12 23.04 12.28
N LYS A 101 2.07 23.21 10.96
CA LYS A 101 3.24 23.25 10.04
C LYS A 101 4.11 21.99 10.11
N LEU A 102 3.48 20.85 10.28
CA LEU A 102 4.12 19.53 10.38
C LEU A 102 3.99 18.71 9.09
N ASP A 103 3.28 19.22 8.08
CA ASP A 103 2.98 18.56 6.80
C ASP A 103 4.24 18.17 6.00
N LYS A 104 5.36 18.88 6.19
CA LYS A 104 6.65 18.54 5.58
C LYS A 104 7.40 17.39 6.26
N LEU A 105 6.89 16.91 7.39
CA LEU A 105 7.49 15.81 8.17
C LEU A 105 6.83 14.46 7.88
N VAL A 106 5.99 14.40 6.86
CA VAL A 106 5.22 13.19 6.54
C VAL A 106 5.20 12.90 5.04
N GLY A 107 5.03 11.63 4.70
CA GLY A 107 4.59 11.13 3.41
C GLY A 107 3.37 10.23 3.61
N PHE A 108 2.50 10.11 2.62
CA PHE A 108 1.25 9.36 2.75
C PHE A 108 0.89 8.64 1.46
N LYS A 109 0.47 7.39 1.56
CA LYS A 109 0.12 6.56 0.41
C LYS A 109 -0.99 5.56 0.78
N ASP A 110 -1.83 5.25 -0.20
CA ASP A 110 -2.75 4.11 -0.13
C ASP A 110 -2.00 2.76 -0.25
N LEU A 111 -2.65 1.69 0.18
CA LEU A 111 -2.23 0.33 -0.08
C LEU A 111 -3.13 -0.28 -1.15
N GLY A 112 -2.56 -0.49 -2.33
CA GLY A 112 -3.22 -1.21 -3.42
C GLY A 112 -2.49 -2.53 -3.71
N ALA A 113 -2.19 -2.75 -4.98
CA ALA A 113 -1.46 -3.92 -5.46
C ALA A 113 -0.17 -4.18 -4.67
N GLY A 114 0.02 -5.43 -4.25
CA GLY A 114 1.19 -5.84 -3.48
C GLY A 114 1.23 -5.37 -2.01
N GLY A 115 0.16 -4.77 -1.52
CA GLY A 115 -0.06 -4.49 -0.10
C GLY A 115 1.05 -3.69 0.59
N ILE A 116 1.49 -4.16 1.76
CA ILE A 116 2.53 -3.53 2.58
C ILE A 116 3.85 -3.45 1.81
N ALA A 117 4.20 -4.48 1.03
CA ALA A 117 5.45 -4.51 0.27
C ALA A 117 5.56 -3.32 -0.68
N CYS A 118 4.60 -3.18 -1.59
CA CYS A 118 4.63 -2.10 -2.58
C CYS A 118 4.54 -0.72 -1.92
N ALA A 119 3.61 -0.51 -1.00
CA ALA A 119 3.45 0.80 -0.37
C ALA A 119 4.71 1.25 0.36
N SER A 120 5.35 0.37 1.16
CA SER A 120 6.53 0.73 1.95
C SER A 120 7.78 0.92 1.09
N VAL A 121 8.00 0.07 0.09
CA VAL A 121 9.17 0.20 -0.78
C VAL A 121 9.07 1.41 -1.70
N GLU A 122 7.88 1.71 -2.24
CA GLU A 122 7.66 2.85 -3.13
C GLU A 122 7.79 4.19 -2.40
N LEU A 123 7.25 4.29 -1.17
CA LEU A 123 7.43 5.48 -0.33
C LEU A 123 8.91 5.80 -0.12
N ALA A 124 9.74 4.76 0.11
CA ALA A 124 11.17 4.91 0.34
C ALA A 124 11.95 5.17 -0.96
N ASP A 125 11.76 4.33 -2.00
CA ASP A 125 12.52 4.40 -3.26
C ASP A 125 12.29 5.71 -4.02
N SER A 126 11.06 6.24 -3.99
CA SER A 126 10.72 7.55 -4.58
C SER A 126 11.52 8.71 -3.98
N ALA A 127 11.98 8.56 -2.75
CA ALA A 127 12.88 9.52 -2.07
C ALA A 127 14.38 9.16 -2.20
N GLY A 128 14.71 8.07 -2.87
CA GLY A 128 16.07 7.54 -2.96
C GLY A 128 16.57 6.90 -1.67
N LEU A 129 15.67 6.36 -0.87
CA LEU A 129 15.90 5.78 0.45
C LEU A 129 15.54 4.30 0.47
N GLY A 130 15.82 3.63 1.58
CA GLY A 130 15.40 2.27 1.88
C GLY A 130 14.30 2.20 2.93
N ALA A 131 13.78 1.00 3.16
CA ALA A 131 12.81 0.74 4.22
C ALA A 131 13.13 -0.56 4.95
N GLU A 132 12.81 -0.59 6.23
CA GLU A 132 12.87 -1.76 7.09
C GLU A 132 11.50 -1.98 7.72
N VAL A 133 10.93 -3.17 7.51
CA VAL A 133 9.57 -3.51 7.91
C VAL A 133 9.61 -4.72 8.84
N PHE A 134 8.88 -4.64 9.95
CA PHE A 134 8.71 -5.71 10.94
C PHE A 134 7.28 -6.23 10.87
N LEU A 135 7.07 -7.39 10.23
CA LEU A 135 5.74 -7.95 10.01
C LEU A 135 5.01 -8.32 11.31
N ASP A 136 5.76 -8.61 12.37
CA ASP A 136 5.18 -8.90 13.69
C ASP A 136 4.45 -7.70 14.29
N ASN A 137 4.73 -6.49 13.84
CA ASN A 137 4.06 -5.27 14.26
C ASN A 137 2.82 -4.94 13.41
N ALA A 138 2.64 -5.59 12.26
CA ALA A 138 1.47 -5.42 11.42
C ALA A 138 0.25 -6.08 12.08
N HIS A 139 -0.87 -5.37 12.11
CA HIS A 139 -2.10 -5.96 12.61
C HIS A 139 -2.72 -6.88 11.56
N VAL A 140 -3.11 -8.06 12.02
CA VAL A 140 -3.62 -9.16 11.19
C VAL A 140 -4.97 -9.64 11.69
N SER A 141 -5.79 -10.18 10.79
CA SER A 141 -7.13 -10.70 11.10
C SER A 141 -7.10 -12.04 11.82
N GLN A 142 -6.06 -12.83 11.58
CA GLN A 142 -5.90 -14.17 12.14
C GLN A 142 -4.48 -14.39 12.67
N LYS A 143 -4.36 -15.18 13.72
CA LYS A 143 -3.05 -15.61 14.25
C LYS A 143 -2.36 -16.55 13.24
N ASN A 144 -1.04 -16.51 13.19
CA ASN A 144 -0.20 -17.40 12.38
C ASN A 144 -0.41 -17.29 10.86
N MET A 145 -0.80 -16.14 10.35
CA MET A 145 -0.81 -15.90 8.91
C MET A 145 0.59 -16.04 8.33
N HIS A 146 0.66 -16.57 7.10
CA HIS A 146 1.93 -16.70 6.39
C HIS A 146 2.52 -15.31 6.11
N PRO A 147 3.84 -15.11 6.31
CA PRO A 147 4.47 -13.79 6.11
C PRO A 147 4.24 -13.18 4.74
N SER A 148 4.21 -13.99 3.67
CA SER A 148 3.91 -13.49 2.32
C SER A 148 2.50 -12.91 2.20
N VAL A 149 1.52 -13.51 2.88
CA VAL A 149 0.16 -12.98 2.92
C VAL A 149 0.12 -11.66 3.68
N ILE A 150 0.79 -11.58 4.87
CA ILE A 150 0.85 -10.33 5.64
C ILE A 150 1.49 -9.22 4.80
N LEU A 151 2.56 -9.54 4.08
CA LEU A 151 3.33 -8.56 3.31
C LEU A 151 2.64 -8.12 2.02
N CYS A 152 2.03 -9.05 1.28
CA CYS A 152 1.60 -8.83 -0.10
C CYS A 152 0.07 -8.87 -0.32
N SER A 153 -0.73 -9.19 0.70
CA SER A 153 -2.18 -9.16 0.56
C SER A 153 -2.69 -7.75 0.26
N GLU A 154 -3.63 -7.64 -0.67
CA GLU A 154 -4.22 -6.38 -1.11
C GLU A 154 -5.50 -6.05 -0.31
N THR A 155 -5.49 -6.38 0.98
CA THR A 155 -6.58 -6.04 1.91
C THR A 155 -6.96 -4.58 1.76
N GLN A 156 -8.24 -4.32 1.53
CA GLN A 156 -8.78 -2.97 1.31
C GLN A 156 -8.78 -2.12 2.59
N GLU A 157 -9.13 -0.84 2.47
CA GLU A 157 -9.25 0.14 3.55
C GLU A 157 -7.98 0.26 4.40
N ARG A 158 -6.85 0.45 3.72
CA ARG A 158 -5.55 0.67 4.37
C ARG A 158 -4.77 1.81 3.76
N PHE A 159 -4.10 2.56 4.63
CA PHE A 159 -3.13 3.59 4.25
C PHE A 159 -1.81 3.42 4.99
N MET A 160 -0.79 4.08 4.46
CA MET A 160 0.55 4.08 5.06
C MET A 160 1.07 5.50 5.18
N TRP A 161 1.59 5.82 6.36
CA TRP A 161 2.34 7.03 6.60
C TRP A 161 3.83 6.73 6.70
N VAL A 162 4.64 7.65 6.23
CA VAL A 162 6.00 7.85 6.71
C VAL A 162 5.98 9.12 7.54
N ALA A 163 6.44 9.07 8.79
CA ALA A 163 6.35 10.19 9.70
C ALA A 163 7.61 10.34 10.55
N HIS A 164 7.97 11.60 10.84
CA HIS A 164 9.06 11.89 11.78
C HIS A 164 8.74 11.34 13.17
N PRO A 165 9.70 10.67 13.87
CA PRO A 165 9.44 10.01 15.16
C PRO A 165 8.78 10.89 16.23
N LYS A 166 9.06 12.20 16.21
CA LYS A 166 8.46 13.13 17.18
C LYS A 166 6.93 13.29 17.05
N ILE A 167 6.35 12.89 15.90
CA ILE A 167 4.91 12.99 15.64
C ILE A 167 4.24 11.65 15.36
N SER A 168 5.02 10.56 15.27
CA SER A 168 4.49 9.23 14.94
C SER A 168 3.43 8.77 15.94
N GLN A 169 3.69 8.95 17.23
CA GLN A 169 2.72 8.57 18.27
C GLN A 169 1.44 9.42 18.19
N MET A 170 1.56 10.71 17.90
CA MET A 170 0.40 11.59 17.71
C MET A 170 -0.47 11.11 16.52
N ILE A 171 0.15 10.63 15.43
CA ILE A 171 -0.58 10.04 14.31
C ILE A 171 -1.28 8.76 14.73
N VAL A 172 -0.60 7.85 15.42
CA VAL A 172 -1.19 6.60 15.95
C VAL A 172 -2.38 6.89 16.86
N ASP A 173 -2.22 7.82 17.81
CA ASP A 173 -3.26 8.20 18.77
C ASP A 173 -4.45 8.89 18.08
N HIS A 174 -4.20 9.63 16.99
CA HIS A 174 -5.26 10.26 16.22
C HIS A 174 -6.23 9.23 15.65
N TYR A 175 -5.74 8.12 15.09
CA TYR A 175 -6.60 7.05 14.57
C TYR A 175 -7.17 6.18 15.70
N ASN A 176 -6.34 5.76 16.64
CA ASN A 176 -6.72 4.75 17.62
C ASN A 176 -7.55 5.32 18.78
N LEU A 177 -7.23 6.53 19.25
CA LEU A 177 -7.88 7.12 20.42
C LEU A 177 -8.90 8.19 20.03
N LYS A 178 -8.52 9.19 19.21
CA LYS A 178 -9.43 10.28 18.85
C LYS A 178 -10.54 9.81 17.94
N PHE A 179 -10.23 9.00 16.92
CA PHE A 179 -11.21 8.45 15.99
C PHE A 179 -11.63 7.01 16.33
N GLN A 180 -11.12 6.45 17.42
CA GLN A 180 -11.52 5.17 17.98
C GLN A 180 -11.61 4.04 16.94
N LEU A 181 -10.62 3.98 16.01
CA LEU A 181 -10.62 3.03 14.91
C LEU A 181 -10.80 1.56 15.36
N PRO A 182 -10.22 1.11 16.49
CA PRO A 182 -10.44 -0.24 17.01
C PRO A 182 -11.88 -0.57 17.39
N GLU A 183 -12.69 0.45 17.72
CA GLU A 183 -14.11 0.29 18.07
C GLU A 183 -15.00 0.26 16.82
N VAL A 184 -14.52 0.83 15.70
CA VAL A 184 -15.28 0.90 14.45
C VAL A 184 -15.24 -0.45 13.71
N SER A 185 -14.12 -1.13 13.75
CA SER A 185 -13.95 -2.44 13.11
C SER A 185 -12.95 -3.28 13.89
N HIS A 186 -13.26 -4.55 14.06
CA HIS A 186 -12.44 -5.48 14.84
C HIS A 186 -10.99 -5.50 14.38
N ASN A 187 -10.06 -5.25 15.30
CA ASN A 187 -8.62 -5.15 15.08
C ASN A 187 -8.15 -4.06 14.07
N ALA A 188 -9.04 -3.21 13.56
CA ALA A 188 -8.63 -2.07 12.76
C ALA A 188 -7.89 -1.05 13.64
N ARG A 189 -6.73 -0.56 13.19
CA ARG A 189 -5.91 0.38 13.98
C ARG A 189 -4.80 1.01 13.16
N ALA A 190 -4.07 1.92 13.81
CA ALA A 190 -2.78 2.41 13.36
C ALA A 190 -1.65 1.72 14.15
N SER A 191 -0.59 1.28 13.49
CA SER A 191 0.57 0.62 14.09
C SER A 191 1.86 1.05 13.42
N ILE A 192 2.91 1.31 14.19
CA ILE A 192 4.26 1.52 13.64
C ILE A 192 4.83 0.15 13.29
N ILE A 193 5.08 -0.06 11.99
CA ILE A 193 5.52 -1.35 11.46
C ILE A 193 6.95 -1.35 10.93
N GLY A 194 7.63 -0.21 10.90
CA GLY A 194 8.97 -0.14 10.33
C GLY A 194 9.58 1.25 10.37
N LYS A 195 10.70 1.38 9.65
CA LYS A 195 11.45 2.65 9.53
C LYS A 195 12.02 2.84 8.14
N ILE A 196 12.23 4.11 7.78
CA ILE A 196 12.97 4.51 6.58
C ILE A 196 14.48 4.37 6.85
N ARG A 197 15.22 3.84 5.86
CA ARG A 197 16.66 3.59 5.90
C ARG A 197 17.41 4.50 4.93
N SER A 198 18.68 4.77 5.23
CA SER A 198 19.55 5.58 4.36
C SER A 198 20.27 4.78 3.27
N ASP A 199 20.28 3.44 3.34
CA ASP A 199 21.13 2.56 2.54
C ASP A 199 20.46 1.96 1.29
N ASN A 200 19.33 2.48 0.86
CA ASN A 200 18.56 2.04 -0.30
C ASN A 200 18.22 0.53 -0.31
N LYS A 201 18.19 -0.10 0.86
CA LYS A 201 17.78 -1.49 1.02
C LYS A 201 16.34 -1.59 1.49
N TYR A 202 15.67 -2.62 1.01
CA TYR A 202 14.38 -3.06 1.53
C TYR A 202 14.60 -4.32 2.35
N ILE A 203 14.37 -4.22 3.65
CA ILE A 203 14.55 -5.32 4.59
C ILE A 203 13.23 -5.63 5.25
N VAL A 204 12.84 -6.89 5.24
CA VAL A 204 11.62 -7.37 5.90
C VAL A 204 11.97 -8.44 6.92
N HIS A 205 11.50 -8.21 8.15
CA HIS A 205 11.67 -9.12 9.29
C HIS A 205 10.35 -9.79 9.66
N CYS A 206 10.42 -11.04 10.08
CA CYS A 206 9.32 -11.77 10.73
C CYS A 206 9.92 -12.79 11.70
N LYS A 207 9.44 -12.82 12.94
CA LYS A 207 9.89 -13.77 13.99
C LYS A 207 11.42 -13.85 14.14
N ASN A 208 12.07 -12.69 14.17
CA ASN A 208 13.53 -12.56 14.27
C ASN A 208 14.32 -13.07 13.04
N GLU A 209 13.67 -13.41 11.94
CA GLU A 209 14.31 -13.78 10.69
C GLU A 209 14.21 -12.65 9.66
N ILE A 210 15.23 -12.53 8.82
CA ILE A 210 15.21 -11.64 7.66
C ILE A 210 14.65 -12.41 6.47
N LEU A 211 13.46 -12.04 6.03
CA LEU A 211 12.79 -12.66 4.88
C LEU A 211 13.20 -12.02 3.56
N ILE A 212 13.45 -10.72 3.55
CA ILE A 212 13.87 -9.96 2.38
C ILE A 212 15.04 -9.06 2.76
N ASN A 213 16.08 -9.04 1.91
CA ASN A 213 17.17 -8.09 1.96
C ASN A 213 17.62 -7.81 0.52
N ALA A 214 17.01 -6.82 -0.11
CA ALA A 214 17.20 -6.47 -1.50
C ALA A 214 17.39 -4.95 -1.65
N LYS A 215 17.85 -4.48 -2.80
CA LYS A 215 17.82 -3.05 -3.12
C LYS A 215 16.39 -2.63 -3.47
N THR A 216 15.98 -1.45 -3.04
CA THR A 216 14.64 -0.93 -3.37
C THR A 216 14.39 -0.92 -4.87
N LYS A 217 15.38 -0.51 -5.67
CA LYS A 217 15.28 -0.45 -7.14
C LYS A 217 15.05 -1.81 -7.80
N ASP A 218 15.60 -2.90 -7.23
CA ASP A 218 15.41 -4.23 -7.78
C ASP A 218 13.96 -4.70 -7.63
N ILE A 219 13.25 -4.20 -6.61
CA ILE A 219 11.84 -4.48 -6.37
C ILE A 219 10.93 -3.55 -7.18
N THR A 220 11.21 -2.24 -7.19
CA THR A 220 10.32 -1.24 -7.80
C THR A 220 10.42 -1.20 -9.33
N LYS A 221 11.58 -1.49 -9.91
CA LYS A 221 11.83 -1.42 -11.36
C LYS A 221 11.81 -2.77 -12.05
N GLY A 222 11.95 -3.87 -11.30
CA GLY A 222 12.05 -5.21 -11.84
C GLY A 222 13.21 -5.39 -12.82
N PHE A 223 13.15 -6.47 -13.61
CA PHE A 223 14.16 -6.74 -14.64
C PHE A 223 13.83 -6.01 -15.93
N VAL A 224 14.77 -5.22 -16.43
CA VAL A 224 14.67 -4.60 -17.75
C VAL A 224 15.20 -5.58 -18.79
N TYR A 225 14.32 -6.13 -19.60
CA TYR A 225 14.67 -7.02 -20.70
C TYR A 225 15.09 -6.20 -21.93
N ASN A 226 16.37 -6.25 -22.27
CA ASN A 226 16.87 -5.67 -23.52
C ASN A 226 16.87 -6.74 -24.63
N ARG A 227 15.69 -7.01 -25.21
CA ARG A 227 15.55 -8.03 -26.27
C ARG A 227 15.93 -7.43 -27.62
N LYS A 228 16.70 -8.21 -28.41
CA LYS A 228 16.96 -7.86 -29.81
C LYS A 228 15.63 -7.89 -30.58
N ILE A 229 15.23 -6.77 -31.15
CA ILE A 229 14.05 -6.64 -31.98
C ILE A 229 14.44 -6.87 -33.44
N LYS A 230 13.70 -7.72 -34.16
CA LYS A 230 13.76 -7.76 -35.63
C LYS A 230 12.67 -6.80 -36.16
N GLU A 231 13.09 -5.83 -36.96
CA GLU A 231 12.12 -4.99 -37.67
C GLU A 231 11.20 -5.85 -38.54
N PRO A 232 9.88 -5.60 -38.50
CA PRO A 232 8.97 -6.30 -39.39
C PRO A 232 9.32 -5.97 -40.82
N LYS A 233 9.40 -6.97 -41.67
CA LYS A 233 9.54 -6.72 -43.14
C LYS A 233 8.31 -5.93 -43.58
N LYS A 234 8.53 -4.71 -44.11
CA LYS A 234 7.46 -3.95 -44.78
C LYS A 234 6.78 -4.87 -45.77
N LYS A 235 5.50 -5.18 -45.56
CA LYS A 235 4.66 -5.69 -46.66
C LYS A 235 4.44 -4.51 -47.61
N ILE A 236 5.01 -4.61 -48.78
CA ILE A 236 4.73 -3.74 -49.92
C ILE A 236 3.33 -4.07 -50.45
#